data_e7892ef13f4e37631d32c537737f858c
#
_entry.id   e7892ef13f4e37631d32c537737f858c
#
_cell.length_a   1.000
_cell.length_b   1.000
_cell.length_c   1.000
_cell.angle_alpha   90.00
_cell.angle_beta   90.00
_cell.angle_gamma   90.00
#
_symmetry.space_group_name_H-M   'P 1'
#
loop_
_entity.id
_entity.type
_entity.pdbx_description
1 polymer ?
#
loop_
_entity_poly.entity_id
_entity_poly.type
_entity_poly.pdbx_seq_one_letter_code
_entity_poly.pdbx_strand_id
1 'polypeptide(L)'
;MSNRNYKFETLQLHVGQEEPDIASGARAVPIYQTTSYVFKNSDEAEARFALKDAGNIYGRLTNSTQDVFEKRIAALEGGVAALATASGAAAIDYTIRSLAVAGDHVVASNTIYGGTYNLLEHTLPDYGITTTFVDPDDISNFENAIQDNTKLLYI
;
A
#
# COMPACT_ATOMS: atom_id res chain seq x y z
N MET A 1 -19.83 12.43 5.01
CA MET A 1 -18.59 12.62 5.78
C MET A 1 -18.54 14.06 6.24
N SER A 2 -18.35 14.32 7.54
CA SER A 2 -18.26 15.69 8.04
C SER A 2 -16.98 16.33 7.52
N ASN A 3 -17.10 17.50 6.94
CA ASN A 3 -16.01 18.31 6.39
C ASN A 3 -15.18 18.93 7.54
N ARG A 4 -14.73 18.11 8.51
CA ARG A 4 -13.94 18.55 9.66
C ARG A 4 -12.47 18.40 9.33
N ASN A 5 -11.78 19.54 9.30
CA ASN A 5 -10.32 19.57 9.16
C ASN A 5 -9.69 19.20 10.50
N TYR A 6 -9.44 17.91 10.73
CA TYR A 6 -8.79 17.44 11.96
C TYR A 6 -7.29 17.76 11.93
N LYS A 7 -6.73 18.03 13.11
CA LYS A 7 -5.29 18.12 13.31
C LYS A 7 -4.65 16.74 13.25
N PHE A 8 -3.34 16.68 12.98
CA PHE A 8 -2.57 15.45 12.85
C PHE A 8 -2.76 14.50 14.05
N GLU A 9 -2.73 15.03 15.28
CA GLU A 9 -2.92 14.26 16.51
C GLU A 9 -4.32 13.62 16.60
N THR A 10 -5.33 14.31 16.07
CA THR A 10 -6.70 13.78 16.02
C THR A 10 -6.83 12.69 14.97
N LEU A 11 -6.17 12.86 13.81
CA LEU A 11 -6.15 11.83 12.76
C LEU A 11 -5.52 10.53 13.26
N GLN A 12 -4.42 10.61 14.02
CA GLN A 12 -3.74 9.44 14.61
C GLN A 12 -4.66 8.57 15.47
N LEU A 13 -5.64 9.17 16.13
CA LEU A 13 -6.48 8.47 17.11
C LEU A 13 -7.84 8.03 16.55
N HIS A 14 -8.40 8.76 15.58
CA HIS A 14 -9.81 8.63 15.27
C HIS A 14 -10.12 8.16 13.85
N VAL A 15 -9.25 8.39 12.87
CA VAL A 15 -9.53 7.98 11.48
C VAL A 15 -9.64 6.47 11.37
N GLY A 16 -10.68 6.03 10.65
CA GLY A 16 -10.99 4.62 10.44
C GLY A 16 -11.82 3.97 11.56
N GLN A 17 -12.06 4.69 12.68
CA GLN A 17 -12.90 4.23 13.79
C GLN A 17 -13.87 5.32 14.28
N GLU A 18 -14.38 6.10 13.36
CA GLU A 18 -15.34 7.18 13.65
C GLU A 18 -16.63 6.64 14.25
N GLU A 19 -17.06 5.47 13.77
CA GLU A 19 -18.21 4.74 14.29
C GLU A 19 -17.77 3.57 15.18
N PRO A 20 -18.53 3.23 16.22
CA PRO A 20 -18.26 2.06 17.03
C PRO A 20 -18.50 0.77 16.25
N ASP A 21 -17.93 -0.34 16.68
CA ASP A 21 -18.23 -1.65 16.11
C ASP A 21 -19.73 -1.97 16.22
N ILE A 22 -20.36 -2.29 15.09
CA ILE A 22 -21.80 -2.47 15.01
C ILE A 22 -22.30 -3.64 15.86
N ALA A 23 -21.50 -4.70 15.97
CA ALA A 23 -21.90 -5.92 16.68
C ALA A 23 -21.79 -5.79 18.19
N SER A 24 -20.75 -5.13 18.70
CA SER A 24 -20.44 -5.03 20.14
C SER A 24 -20.62 -3.64 20.73
N GLY A 25 -20.73 -2.60 19.91
CA GLY A 25 -20.70 -1.21 20.35
C GLY A 25 -19.32 -0.76 20.85
N ALA A 26 -18.27 -1.56 20.63
CA ALA A 26 -16.93 -1.25 21.10
C ALA A 26 -16.35 -0.02 20.40
N ARG A 27 -15.78 0.89 21.17
CA ARG A 27 -15.05 2.03 20.60
C ARG A 27 -13.69 1.59 20.06
N ALA A 28 -13.01 0.65 20.71
CA ALA A 28 -11.79 0.06 20.19
C ALA A 28 -12.10 -0.83 18.99
N VAL A 29 -11.20 -0.82 18.00
CA VAL A 29 -11.32 -1.67 16.81
C VAL A 29 -11.16 -3.14 17.21
N PRO A 30 -12.16 -4.02 16.97
CA PRO A 30 -12.00 -5.45 17.19
C PRO A 30 -10.92 -6.06 16.31
N ILE A 31 -10.25 -7.11 16.79
CA ILE A 31 -9.30 -7.89 16.01
C ILE A 31 -10.04 -9.03 15.32
N TYR A 32 -10.28 -8.90 14.02
CA TYR A 32 -10.95 -9.91 13.20
C TYR A 32 -9.94 -10.90 12.61
N GLN A 33 -9.68 -11.99 13.32
CA GLN A 33 -8.83 -13.11 12.86
C GLN A 33 -9.65 -14.09 12.04
N THR A 34 -10.00 -13.72 10.81
CA THR A 34 -10.77 -14.57 9.91
C THR A 34 -10.21 -14.54 8.49
N THR A 35 -10.36 -15.64 7.76
CA THR A 35 -10.00 -15.74 6.35
C THR A 35 -11.18 -15.42 5.43
N SER A 36 -12.41 -15.72 5.85
CA SER A 36 -13.61 -15.64 4.99
C SER A 36 -14.78 -15.01 5.73
N TYR A 37 -15.72 -14.49 4.96
CA TYR A 37 -16.94 -13.85 5.44
C TYR A 37 -18.16 -14.54 4.83
N VAL A 38 -19.28 -14.53 5.57
CA VAL A 38 -20.53 -15.14 5.16
C VAL A 38 -21.42 -14.10 4.48
N PHE A 39 -22.09 -14.51 3.41
CA PHE A 39 -23.10 -13.71 2.71
C PHE A 39 -24.50 -14.15 3.12
N LYS A 40 -25.46 -13.24 3.13
CA LYS A 40 -26.85 -13.52 3.46
C LYS A 40 -27.52 -14.39 2.37
N ASN A 41 -27.15 -14.16 1.12
CA ASN A 41 -27.69 -14.86 -0.06
C ASN A 41 -26.71 -14.74 -1.24
N SER A 42 -27.05 -15.37 -2.36
CA SER A 42 -26.23 -15.36 -3.58
C SER A 42 -26.17 -13.98 -4.23
N ASP A 43 -27.22 -13.17 -4.14
CA ASP A 43 -27.27 -11.86 -4.75
C ASP A 43 -26.30 -10.89 -4.05
N GLU A 44 -26.21 -10.95 -2.71
CA GLU A 44 -25.20 -10.20 -1.95
C GLU A 44 -23.77 -10.64 -2.31
N ALA A 45 -23.55 -11.94 -2.45
CA ALA A 45 -22.26 -12.46 -2.86
C ALA A 45 -21.88 -11.95 -4.26
N GLU A 46 -22.79 -12.05 -5.23
CA GLU A 46 -22.56 -11.55 -6.59
C GLU A 46 -22.25 -10.05 -6.59
N ALA A 47 -23.03 -9.24 -5.86
CA ALA A 47 -22.82 -7.80 -5.79
C ALA A 47 -21.46 -7.44 -5.22
N ARG A 48 -20.99 -8.14 -4.18
CA ARG A 48 -19.66 -7.90 -3.57
C ARG A 48 -18.51 -8.33 -4.48
N PHE A 49 -18.61 -9.51 -5.11
CA PHE A 49 -17.59 -9.96 -6.07
C PHE A 49 -17.55 -9.09 -7.32
N ALA A 50 -18.67 -8.52 -7.72
CA ALA A 50 -18.76 -7.54 -8.83
C ALA A 50 -18.36 -6.12 -8.41
N LEU A 51 -17.94 -5.88 -7.16
CA LEU A 51 -17.61 -4.56 -6.58
C LEU A 51 -18.75 -3.53 -6.69
N LYS A 52 -20.00 -4.00 -6.75
CA LYS A 52 -21.21 -3.17 -6.76
C LYS A 52 -21.68 -2.83 -5.34
N ASP A 53 -21.34 -3.67 -4.38
CA ASP A 53 -21.63 -3.48 -2.96
C ASP A 53 -20.34 -3.54 -2.14
N ALA A 54 -20.22 -2.63 -1.16
CA ALA A 54 -19.07 -2.60 -0.27
C ALA A 54 -19.19 -3.67 0.81
N GLY A 55 -18.07 -4.27 1.21
CA GLY A 55 -18.01 -5.19 2.33
C GLY A 55 -16.90 -6.22 2.21
N ASN A 56 -16.75 -7.00 3.26
CA ASN A 56 -15.71 -8.00 3.34
C ASN A 56 -16.10 -9.25 2.55
N ILE A 57 -15.13 -9.84 1.85
CA ILE A 57 -15.26 -11.08 1.07
C ILE A 57 -14.30 -12.12 1.64
N TYR A 58 -13.02 -11.78 1.68
CA TYR A 58 -11.95 -12.67 2.09
C TYR A 58 -10.81 -11.87 2.73
N GLY A 59 -10.26 -12.35 3.84
CA GLY A 59 -9.31 -11.62 4.68
C GLY A 59 -8.02 -11.15 4.00
N ARG A 60 -7.61 -11.79 2.89
CA ARG A 60 -6.48 -11.32 2.07
C ARG A 60 -6.83 -10.06 1.26
N LEU A 61 -8.09 -9.89 0.88
CA LEU A 61 -8.56 -8.76 0.09
C LEU A 61 -9.05 -7.62 0.98
N THR A 62 -9.83 -7.95 2.01
CA THR A 62 -10.47 -7.00 2.90
C THR A 62 -10.57 -7.57 4.32
N ASN A 63 -10.22 -6.76 5.31
CA ASN A 63 -10.40 -7.11 6.72
C ASN A 63 -10.66 -5.82 7.52
N SER A 64 -11.68 -5.81 8.35
CA SER A 64 -12.09 -4.59 9.07
C SER A 64 -11.01 -4.05 10.02
N THR A 65 -10.15 -4.89 10.58
CA THR A 65 -9.02 -4.45 11.42
C THR A 65 -7.95 -3.78 10.58
N GLN A 66 -7.58 -4.40 9.45
CA GLN A 66 -6.61 -3.88 8.50
C GLN A 66 -7.08 -2.57 7.86
N ASP A 67 -8.36 -2.49 7.50
CA ASP A 67 -8.99 -1.31 6.89
C ASP A 67 -8.83 -0.04 7.75
N VAL A 68 -8.94 -0.17 9.07
CA VAL A 68 -8.69 0.96 9.98
C VAL A 68 -7.26 1.45 9.91
N PHE A 69 -6.28 0.55 9.86
CA PHE A 69 -4.87 0.89 9.71
C PHE A 69 -4.62 1.58 8.37
N GLU A 70 -5.13 1.02 7.28
CA GLU A 70 -4.97 1.57 5.92
C GLU A 70 -5.58 2.98 5.80
N LYS A 71 -6.81 3.17 6.26
CA LYS A 71 -7.47 4.48 6.26
C LYS A 71 -6.70 5.52 7.08
N ARG A 72 -6.17 5.11 8.23
CA ARG A 72 -5.43 6.01 9.12
C ARG A 72 -4.10 6.44 8.51
N ILE A 73 -3.32 5.51 7.99
CA ILE A 73 -2.06 5.83 7.31
C ILE A 73 -2.31 6.70 6.08
N ALA A 74 -3.31 6.37 5.24
CA ALA A 74 -3.67 7.22 4.11
C ALA A 74 -3.99 8.66 4.54
N ALA A 75 -4.75 8.84 5.63
CA ALA A 75 -5.08 10.18 6.13
C ALA A 75 -3.87 10.94 6.69
N LEU A 76 -2.95 10.25 7.38
CA LEU A 76 -1.75 10.85 7.95
C LEU A 76 -0.74 11.27 6.88
N GLU A 77 -0.62 10.49 5.81
CA GLU A 77 0.25 10.77 4.67
C GLU A 77 -0.41 11.65 3.60
N GLY A 78 -1.67 12.03 3.77
CA GLY A 78 -2.42 12.80 2.77
C GLY A 78 -2.70 12.02 1.48
N GLY A 79 -2.63 10.70 1.53
CA GLY A 79 -2.89 9.80 0.42
C GLY A 79 -4.38 9.55 0.19
N VAL A 80 -4.73 9.08 -1.00
CA VAL A 80 -6.12 8.70 -1.34
C VAL A 80 -6.49 7.32 -0.78
N ALA A 81 -5.50 6.43 -0.61
CA ALA A 81 -5.64 5.10 -0.05
C ALA A 81 -4.28 4.58 0.43
N ALA A 82 -4.28 3.51 1.23
CA ALA A 82 -3.11 2.74 1.59
C ALA A 82 -3.44 1.25 1.50
N LEU A 83 -2.42 0.43 1.33
CA LEU A 83 -2.49 -1.03 1.35
C LEU A 83 -1.51 -1.57 2.39
N ALA A 84 -2.02 -2.29 3.38
CA ALA A 84 -1.17 -2.96 4.34
C ALA A 84 -0.58 -4.26 3.75
N THR A 85 0.69 -4.48 4.00
CA THR A 85 1.42 -5.67 3.58
C THR A 85 2.07 -6.35 4.78
N ALA A 86 2.50 -7.60 4.62
CA ALA A 86 3.08 -8.38 5.70
C ALA A 86 4.47 -7.90 6.15
N SER A 87 5.14 -7.07 5.35
CA SER A 87 6.46 -6.52 5.66
C SER A 87 6.79 -5.31 4.80
N GLY A 88 7.76 -4.48 5.23
CA GLY A 88 8.30 -3.40 4.43
C GLY A 88 8.94 -3.89 3.12
N ALA A 89 9.60 -5.04 3.13
CA ALA A 89 10.16 -5.63 1.91
C ALA A 89 9.06 -5.98 0.89
N ALA A 90 7.93 -6.53 1.35
CA ALA A 90 6.77 -6.78 0.49
C ALA A 90 6.16 -5.48 -0.05
N ALA A 91 6.08 -4.43 0.77
CA ALA A 91 5.60 -3.13 0.34
C ALA A 91 6.46 -2.55 -0.80
N ILE A 92 7.78 -2.64 -0.66
CA ILE A 92 8.73 -2.16 -1.66
C ILE A 92 8.61 -2.97 -2.95
N ASP A 93 8.66 -4.31 -2.86
CA ASP A 93 8.58 -5.19 -4.03
C ASP A 93 7.26 -4.98 -4.81
N TYR A 94 6.13 -4.91 -4.10
CA TYR A 94 4.83 -4.67 -4.74
C TYR A 94 4.74 -3.29 -5.37
N THR A 95 5.30 -2.27 -4.73
CA THR A 95 5.33 -0.91 -5.29
C THR A 95 6.13 -0.90 -6.60
N ILE A 96 7.34 -1.45 -6.61
CA ILE A 96 8.18 -1.44 -7.81
C ILE A 96 7.52 -2.23 -8.93
N ARG A 97 7.05 -3.47 -8.67
CA ARG A 97 6.42 -4.32 -9.68
C ARG A 97 5.04 -3.83 -10.15
N SER A 98 4.40 -2.94 -9.41
CA SER A 98 3.15 -2.29 -9.88
C SER A 98 3.41 -1.17 -10.88
N LEU A 99 4.64 -0.63 -10.90
CA LEU A 99 5.04 0.51 -11.73
C LEU A 99 5.98 0.12 -12.88
N ALA A 100 6.76 -0.97 -12.73
CA ALA A 100 7.74 -1.42 -13.68
C ALA A 100 7.53 -2.90 -14.05
N VAL A 101 7.68 -3.21 -15.33
CA VAL A 101 7.58 -4.57 -15.89
C VAL A 101 8.88 -4.96 -16.60
N ALA A 102 8.97 -6.17 -17.12
CA ALA A 102 10.13 -6.63 -17.90
C ALA A 102 10.44 -5.67 -19.06
N GLY A 103 11.68 -5.23 -19.15
CA GLY A 103 12.16 -4.24 -20.10
C GLY A 103 12.20 -2.81 -19.56
N ASP A 104 11.64 -2.56 -18.37
CA ASP A 104 11.66 -1.26 -17.73
C ASP A 104 12.93 -1.03 -16.89
N HIS A 105 13.18 0.24 -16.58
CA HIS A 105 14.35 0.71 -15.85
C HIS A 105 13.96 1.51 -14.61
N VAL A 106 14.77 1.39 -13.56
CA VAL A 106 14.67 2.12 -12.29
C VAL A 106 15.96 2.91 -12.07
N VAL A 107 15.88 4.15 -11.64
CA VAL A 107 17.03 4.87 -11.08
C VAL A 107 16.89 4.89 -9.57
N ALA A 108 17.89 4.43 -8.85
CA ALA A 108 17.85 4.34 -7.39
C ALA A 108 19.06 5.00 -6.73
N SER A 109 18.85 5.56 -5.54
CA SER A 109 19.96 5.97 -4.69
C SER A 109 20.81 4.75 -4.30
N ASN A 110 22.13 4.92 -4.26
CA ASN A 110 23.06 3.88 -3.79
C ASN A 110 23.15 3.79 -2.25
N THR A 111 22.48 4.68 -1.53
CA THR A 111 22.47 4.75 -0.06
C THR A 111 21.19 4.22 0.58
N ILE A 112 20.37 3.50 -0.19
CA ILE A 112 19.12 2.89 0.27
C ILE A 112 19.36 1.69 1.19
N TYR A 113 18.28 1.25 1.87
CA TYR A 113 18.29 0.05 2.71
C TYR A 113 18.80 -1.17 1.94
N GLY A 114 19.74 -1.92 2.55
CA GLY A 114 20.45 -3.03 1.90
C GLY A 114 19.55 -4.12 1.33
N GLY A 115 18.39 -4.40 1.95
CA GLY A 115 17.41 -5.33 1.41
C GLY A 115 16.79 -4.85 0.10
N THR A 116 16.54 -3.55 -0.02
CA THR A 116 16.05 -2.93 -1.26
C THR A 116 17.14 -2.90 -2.33
N TYR A 117 18.37 -2.60 -1.93
CA TYR A 117 19.53 -2.68 -2.83
C TYR A 117 19.64 -4.07 -3.45
N ASN A 118 19.62 -5.12 -2.62
CA ASN A 118 19.66 -6.51 -3.11
C ASN A 118 18.48 -6.87 -4.02
N LEU A 119 17.28 -6.39 -3.72
CA LEU A 119 16.12 -6.59 -4.57
C LEU A 119 16.35 -5.99 -5.97
N LEU A 120 16.80 -4.74 -6.02
CA LEU A 120 17.01 -3.99 -7.26
C LEU A 120 18.23 -4.49 -8.05
N GLU A 121 19.32 -4.85 -7.37
CA GLU A 121 20.59 -5.26 -8.03
C GLU A 121 20.58 -6.72 -8.48
N HIS A 122 19.98 -7.62 -7.69
CA HIS A 122 20.15 -9.05 -7.92
C HIS A 122 18.84 -9.77 -8.26
N THR A 123 17.71 -9.36 -7.65
CA THR A 123 16.45 -10.10 -7.83
C THR A 123 15.67 -9.62 -9.05
N LEU A 124 15.47 -8.31 -9.20
CA LEU A 124 14.65 -7.77 -10.27
C LEU A 124 15.25 -7.92 -11.69
N PRO A 125 16.58 -7.96 -11.89
CA PRO A 125 17.16 -8.29 -13.19
C PRO A 125 16.72 -9.64 -13.73
N ASP A 126 16.52 -10.66 -12.89
CA ASP A 126 16.00 -11.97 -13.29
C ASP A 126 14.55 -11.88 -13.83
N TYR A 127 13.84 -10.81 -13.50
CA TYR A 127 12.50 -10.50 -14.00
C TYR A 127 12.51 -9.45 -15.11
N GLY A 128 13.70 -9.08 -15.61
CA GLY A 128 13.87 -8.16 -16.72
C GLY A 128 13.74 -6.67 -16.38
N ILE A 129 13.76 -6.31 -15.09
CA ILE A 129 13.77 -4.91 -14.63
C ILE A 129 15.22 -4.54 -14.28
N THR A 130 15.75 -3.51 -14.92
CA THR A 130 17.13 -3.05 -14.70
C THR A 130 17.19 -1.83 -13.79
N THR A 131 18.31 -1.64 -13.09
CA THR A 131 18.49 -0.50 -12.18
C THR A 131 19.83 0.18 -12.41
N THR A 132 19.82 1.53 -12.42
CA THR A 132 21.03 2.35 -12.30
C THR A 132 21.07 2.96 -10.91
N PHE A 133 22.11 2.68 -10.16
CA PHE A 133 22.36 3.29 -8.85
C PHE A 133 23.16 4.57 -9.00
N VAL A 134 22.74 5.61 -8.29
CA VAL A 134 23.36 6.94 -8.33
C VAL A 134 23.64 7.46 -6.92
N ASP A 135 24.61 8.37 -6.83
CA ASP A 135 24.86 9.13 -5.61
C ASP A 135 23.73 10.15 -5.42
N PRO A 136 22.98 10.13 -4.28
CA PRO A 136 21.85 11.02 -4.06
C PRO A 136 22.24 12.45 -3.66
N ASP A 137 23.51 12.73 -3.36
CA ASP A 137 23.99 14.04 -2.91
C ASP A 137 23.94 15.09 -4.02
N ASP A 138 23.91 14.65 -5.29
CA ASP A 138 23.70 15.52 -6.45
C ASP A 138 22.49 15.04 -7.27
N ILE A 139 21.44 15.86 -7.30
CA ILE A 139 20.20 15.54 -8.04
C ILE A 139 20.42 15.35 -9.54
N SER A 140 21.47 15.98 -10.11
CA SER A 140 21.82 15.80 -11.51
C SER A 140 22.20 14.37 -11.86
N ASN A 141 22.66 13.57 -10.90
CA ASN A 141 22.96 12.16 -11.10
C ASN A 141 21.69 11.35 -11.45
N PHE A 142 20.55 11.68 -10.82
CA PHE A 142 19.27 11.05 -11.19
C PHE A 142 18.85 11.46 -12.60
N GLU A 143 18.92 12.75 -12.94
CA GLU A 143 18.55 13.26 -14.26
C GLU A 143 19.38 12.60 -15.37
N ASN A 144 20.69 12.51 -15.17
CA ASN A 144 21.63 11.92 -16.12
C ASN A 144 21.46 10.39 -16.29
N ALA A 145 20.89 9.71 -15.29
CA ALA A 145 20.65 8.27 -15.32
C ALA A 145 19.29 7.88 -15.94
N ILE A 146 18.41 8.85 -16.21
CA ILE A 146 17.10 8.59 -16.81
C ILE A 146 17.30 8.09 -18.25
N GLN A 147 16.59 7.02 -18.60
CA GLN A 147 16.52 6.39 -19.91
C GLN A 147 15.07 6.45 -20.44
N ASP A 148 14.87 6.17 -21.71
CA ASP A 148 13.52 6.18 -22.34
C ASP A 148 12.54 5.22 -21.65
N ASN A 149 13.04 4.11 -21.11
CA ASN A 149 12.29 3.09 -20.39
C ASN A 149 12.31 3.25 -18.85
N THR A 150 12.79 4.37 -18.32
CA THR A 150 12.75 4.63 -16.87
C THR A 150 11.32 4.86 -16.39
N LYS A 151 10.87 4.10 -15.39
CA LYS A 151 9.52 4.18 -14.82
C LYS A 151 9.51 4.72 -13.40
N LEU A 152 10.63 4.61 -12.69
CA LEU A 152 10.68 4.88 -11.25
C LEU A 152 12.01 5.53 -10.88
N LEU A 153 11.93 6.53 -10.01
CA LEU A 153 13.07 7.03 -9.23
C LEU A 153 12.85 6.60 -7.77
N TYR A 154 13.84 5.91 -7.19
CA TYR A 154 13.77 5.38 -5.82
C TYR A 154 14.86 6.04 -4.96
N ILE A 155 14.43 6.70 -3.87
CA ILE A 155 15.29 7.49 -2.99
C ILE A 155 15.32 6.90 -1.59
#